data_2fe6decc7bfc1cb7902944101704ae5c
#
_entry.id   2fe6decc7bfc1cb7902944101704ae5c
#
_cell.length_a   1.000
_cell.length_b   1.000
_cell.length_c   1.000
_cell.angle_alpha   90.00
_cell.angle_beta   90.00
_cell.angle_gamma   90.00
#
_symmetry.space_group_name_H-M   'P 1'
#
loop_
_entity.id
_entity.type
_entity.pdbx_description
1 polymer ?
#
loop_
_entity_poly.entity_id
_entity_poly.type
_entity_poly.pdbx_seq_one_letter_code
_entity_poly.pdbx_strand_id
1 'polypeptide(L)'
;MDFSFQPEITKELLLEHNNEETYMAFYLGIPVKKGLFISPLRVDHKPTCSFYKGRRLYFKDFATGECLSFENVVMKKYGCNYHEALEIIAKDFGIIKGHTPKSIPIQPIFKKEKKTTIQIEAKSFTNEELKWWEQFGINKSVLTKYRVYSCKTVFLNGNITSVYSPSCPSYGYYFGK
;
A
#
# COMPACT_ATOMS: atom_id res chain seq x y z
N MET A 1 -7.15 -42.39 -32.85
CA MET A 1 -6.43 -41.59 -31.86
C MET A 1 -6.46 -40.15 -32.34
N ASP A 2 -7.39 -39.34 -31.82
CA ASP A 2 -7.44 -37.93 -32.17
C ASP A 2 -6.32 -37.19 -31.43
N PHE A 3 -5.26 -36.85 -32.13
CA PHE A 3 -4.27 -35.89 -31.65
C PHE A 3 -4.89 -34.50 -31.76
N SER A 4 -5.60 -34.08 -30.72
CA SER A 4 -6.00 -32.70 -30.62
C SER A 4 -4.73 -31.88 -30.31
N PHE A 5 -4.21 -31.23 -31.36
CA PHE A 5 -3.14 -30.24 -31.21
C PHE A 5 -3.65 -29.07 -30.35
N GLN A 6 -3.28 -29.06 -29.09
CA GLN A 6 -3.52 -27.88 -28.28
C GLN A 6 -2.43 -26.88 -28.65
N PRO A 7 -2.78 -25.65 -29.06
CA PRO A 7 -1.79 -24.64 -29.38
C PRO A 7 -0.96 -24.34 -28.11
N GLU A 8 0.33 -24.22 -28.28
CA GLU A 8 1.23 -23.82 -27.22
C GLU A 8 0.79 -22.43 -26.69
N ILE A 9 0.65 -22.33 -25.39
CA ILE A 9 0.22 -21.07 -24.75
C ILE A 9 1.41 -20.14 -24.69
N THR A 10 1.42 -19.18 -25.60
CA THR A 10 2.45 -18.14 -25.65
C THR A 10 1.93 -16.81 -25.12
N LYS A 11 2.84 -15.92 -24.81
CA LYS A 11 2.48 -14.56 -24.42
C LYS A 11 1.77 -13.81 -25.54
N GLU A 12 2.20 -14.01 -26.77
CA GLU A 12 1.60 -13.41 -27.96
C GLU A 12 0.14 -13.79 -28.08
N LEU A 13 -0.18 -15.09 -27.89
CA LEU A 13 -1.55 -15.58 -27.85
C LEU A 13 -2.39 -14.87 -26.78
N LEU A 14 -1.85 -14.67 -25.59
CA LEU A 14 -2.55 -13.93 -24.54
C LEU A 14 -2.83 -12.49 -24.96
N LEU A 15 -1.85 -11.80 -25.56
CA LEU A 15 -1.97 -10.41 -25.99
C LEU A 15 -2.89 -10.21 -27.20
N GLU A 16 -3.18 -11.24 -27.98
CA GLU A 16 -4.24 -11.23 -29.01
C GLU A 16 -5.64 -11.16 -28.38
N HIS A 17 -5.83 -11.70 -27.18
CA HIS A 17 -7.12 -11.74 -26.49
C HIS A 17 -7.37 -10.52 -25.60
N ASN A 18 -6.34 -10.06 -24.87
CA ASN A 18 -6.44 -8.93 -23.97
C ASN A 18 -5.12 -8.15 -23.90
N ASN A 19 -5.19 -6.90 -23.48
CA ASN A 19 -3.99 -6.08 -23.29
C ASN A 19 -3.33 -6.29 -21.92
N GLU A 20 -2.07 -5.85 -21.78
CA GLU A 20 -1.29 -5.97 -20.55
C GLU A 20 -1.98 -5.28 -19.34
N GLU A 21 -2.71 -4.17 -19.58
CA GLU A 21 -3.42 -3.44 -18.53
C GLU A 21 -4.53 -4.28 -17.90
N THR A 22 -5.26 -5.02 -18.72
CA THR A 22 -6.34 -5.92 -18.28
C THR A 22 -5.78 -7.04 -17.38
N TYR A 23 -4.71 -7.70 -17.81
CA TYR A 23 -4.06 -8.75 -17.03
C TYR A 23 -3.48 -8.20 -15.73
N MET A 24 -2.79 -7.07 -15.81
CA MET A 24 -2.19 -6.42 -14.65
C MET A 24 -3.25 -6.03 -13.62
N ALA A 25 -4.33 -5.39 -14.06
CA ALA A 25 -5.44 -4.99 -13.19
C ALA A 25 -6.12 -6.21 -12.53
N PHE A 26 -6.33 -7.28 -13.29
CA PHE A 26 -6.94 -8.50 -12.77
C PHE A 26 -6.13 -9.13 -11.64
N TYR A 27 -4.84 -9.37 -11.86
CA TYR A 27 -4.01 -10.07 -10.89
C TYR A 27 -3.60 -9.21 -9.70
N LEU A 28 -3.48 -7.89 -9.86
CA LEU A 28 -3.22 -6.96 -8.76
C LEU A 28 -4.49 -6.54 -8.02
N GLY A 29 -5.68 -6.72 -8.61
CA GLY A 29 -6.95 -6.29 -8.03
C GLY A 29 -7.10 -4.77 -7.94
N ILE A 30 -6.34 -4.01 -8.73
CA ILE A 30 -6.37 -2.54 -8.77
C ILE A 30 -6.34 -2.06 -10.23
N PRO A 31 -7.02 -0.95 -10.55
CA PRO A 31 -6.97 -0.39 -11.90
C PRO A 31 -5.58 0.18 -12.21
N VAL A 32 -5.13 0.02 -13.46
CA VAL A 32 -3.91 0.64 -13.95
C VAL A 32 -4.13 2.15 -14.10
N LYS A 33 -3.48 2.93 -13.25
CA LYS A 33 -3.58 4.40 -13.24
C LYS A 33 -2.23 5.06 -12.92
N LYS A 34 -2.08 6.32 -13.26
CA LYS A 34 -0.91 7.13 -12.88
C LYS A 34 -0.93 7.42 -11.38
N GLY A 35 0.26 7.58 -10.79
CA GLY A 35 0.47 7.93 -9.39
C GLY A 35 1.00 6.79 -8.56
N LEU A 36 1.32 7.10 -7.31
CA LEU A 36 1.79 6.12 -6.34
C LEU A 36 0.61 5.44 -5.63
N PHE A 37 0.77 4.17 -5.33
CA PHE A 37 -0.19 3.36 -4.58
C PHE A 37 0.52 2.37 -3.65
N ILE A 38 -0.25 1.82 -2.71
CA ILE A 38 0.22 0.81 -1.75
C ILE A 38 0.35 -0.54 -2.47
N SER A 39 1.42 -1.28 -2.20
CA SER A 39 1.66 -2.58 -2.84
C SER A 39 0.52 -3.57 -2.59
N PRO A 40 -0.09 -4.16 -3.65
CA PRO A 40 -1.05 -5.24 -3.50
C PRO A 40 -0.39 -6.61 -3.31
N LEU A 41 0.92 -6.72 -3.50
CA LEU A 41 1.67 -7.98 -3.45
C LEU A 41 2.35 -8.25 -2.11
N ARG A 42 2.34 -7.28 -1.20
CA ARG A 42 2.92 -7.40 0.14
C ARG A 42 2.18 -6.53 1.15
N VAL A 43 2.41 -6.75 2.43
CA VAL A 43 1.96 -5.83 3.48
C VAL A 43 2.74 -4.52 3.35
N ASP A 44 2.03 -3.43 3.09
CA ASP A 44 2.60 -2.10 2.90
C ASP A 44 1.72 -1.05 3.59
N HIS A 45 2.35 0.03 4.07
CA HIS A 45 1.68 1.12 4.77
C HIS A 45 1.87 2.49 4.07
N LYS A 46 2.76 2.53 3.07
CA LYS A 46 3.07 3.77 2.33
C LYS A 46 2.92 3.53 0.84
N PRO A 47 2.49 4.53 0.06
CA PRO A 47 2.44 4.43 -1.40
C PRO A 47 3.86 4.37 -1.98
N THR A 48 4.33 3.17 -2.30
CA THR A 48 5.67 2.91 -2.84
C THR A 48 5.65 2.23 -4.20
N CYS A 49 4.47 2.01 -4.76
CA CYS A 49 4.34 1.35 -6.06
C CYS A 49 3.77 2.29 -7.11
N SER A 50 4.14 2.08 -8.36
CA SER A 50 3.51 2.74 -9.50
C SER A 50 3.50 1.85 -10.74
N PHE A 51 2.68 2.23 -11.74
CA PHE A 51 2.75 1.62 -13.07
C PHE A 51 3.66 2.45 -13.97
N TYR A 52 4.55 1.76 -14.66
CA TYR A 52 5.43 2.35 -15.68
C TYR A 52 5.09 1.78 -17.06
N LYS A 53 4.74 2.66 -17.98
CA LYS A 53 4.39 2.30 -19.38
C LYS A 53 5.50 2.79 -20.31
N GLY A 54 6.36 1.87 -20.74
CA GLY A 54 7.34 2.07 -21.80
C GLY A 54 6.90 1.33 -23.07
N ARG A 55 7.74 0.47 -23.64
CA ARG A 55 7.34 -0.50 -24.68
C ARG A 55 6.34 -1.52 -24.16
N ARG A 56 6.36 -1.78 -22.87
CA ARG A 56 5.49 -2.70 -22.12
C ARG A 56 5.02 -2.03 -20.83
N LEU A 57 3.97 -2.58 -20.23
CA LEU A 57 3.50 -2.15 -18.92
C LEU A 57 4.22 -2.93 -17.81
N TYR A 58 4.72 -2.22 -16.82
CA TYR A 58 5.37 -2.78 -15.63
C TYR A 58 4.73 -2.26 -14.35
N PHE A 59 4.59 -3.15 -13.39
CA PHE A 59 4.40 -2.80 -11.98
C PHE A 59 5.78 -2.58 -11.35
N LYS A 60 6.00 -1.40 -10.79
CA LYS A 60 7.25 -1.01 -10.13
C LYS A 60 7.01 -0.83 -8.63
N ASP A 61 7.74 -1.56 -7.80
CA ASP A 61 7.80 -1.34 -6.35
C ASP A 61 9.14 -0.68 -6.00
N PHE A 62 9.11 0.59 -5.59
CA PHE A 62 10.31 1.36 -5.25
C PHE A 62 10.92 0.95 -3.91
N ALA A 63 10.15 0.32 -3.02
CA ALA A 63 10.66 -0.13 -1.72
C ALA A 63 11.51 -1.40 -1.84
N THR A 64 11.14 -2.30 -2.76
CA THR A 64 11.89 -3.55 -3.01
C THR A 64 12.81 -3.46 -4.22
N GLY A 65 12.62 -2.46 -5.08
CA GLY A 65 13.33 -2.30 -6.36
C GLY A 65 12.77 -3.19 -7.47
N GLU A 66 11.73 -3.99 -7.21
CA GLU A 66 11.15 -4.91 -8.19
C GLU A 66 10.47 -4.18 -9.35
N CYS A 67 10.57 -4.77 -10.54
CA CYS A 67 9.92 -4.31 -11.75
C CYS A 67 9.30 -5.54 -12.45
N LEU A 68 7.99 -5.69 -12.37
CA LEU A 68 7.29 -6.90 -12.77
C LEU A 68 6.38 -6.63 -13.98
N SER A 69 6.48 -7.46 -15.01
CA SER A 69 5.48 -7.57 -16.07
C SER A 69 4.26 -8.37 -15.58
N PHE A 70 3.17 -8.42 -16.32
CA PHE A 70 1.95 -9.11 -15.86
C PHE A 70 2.18 -10.60 -15.60
N GLU A 71 2.97 -11.28 -16.43
CA GLU A 71 3.35 -12.66 -16.23
C GLU A 71 4.18 -12.84 -14.95
N ASN A 72 5.12 -11.93 -14.67
CA ASN A 72 5.93 -11.96 -13.45
C ASN A 72 5.09 -11.68 -12.19
N VAL A 73 4.05 -10.87 -12.31
CA VAL A 73 3.07 -10.68 -11.22
C VAL A 73 2.37 -12.00 -10.89
N VAL A 74 1.97 -12.76 -11.91
CA VAL A 74 1.34 -14.09 -11.74
C VAL A 74 2.32 -15.07 -11.12
N MET A 75 3.54 -15.15 -11.64
CA MET A 75 4.60 -16.00 -11.09
C MET A 75 4.82 -15.70 -9.59
N LYS A 76 4.92 -14.44 -9.22
CA LYS A 76 5.11 -14.03 -7.82
C LYS A 76 3.90 -14.34 -6.95
N LYS A 77 2.70 -14.12 -7.46
CA LYS A 77 1.44 -14.32 -6.72
C LYS A 77 1.16 -15.78 -6.42
N TYR A 78 1.48 -16.67 -7.36
CA TYR A 78 1.17 -18.10 -7.26
C TYR A 78 2.39 -18.99 -6.97
N GLY A 79 3.61 -18.43 -6.97
CA GLY A 79 4.84 -19.17 -6.74
C GLY A 79 5.15 -20.17 -7.86
N CYS A 80 4.79 -19.84 -9.10
CA CYS A 80 4.87 -20.71 -10.27
C CYS A 80 5.94 -20.25 -11.25
N ASN A 81 6.33 -21.12 -12.20
CA ASN A 81 7.24 -20.77 -13.28
C ASN A 81 6.52 -20.00 -14.41
N TYR A 82 7.30 -19.53 -15.40
CA TYR A 82 6.77 -18.72 -16.50
C TYR A 82 5.69 -19.45 -17.33
N HIS A 83 5.90 -20.72 -17.64
CA HIS A 83 4.97 -21.52 -18.46
C HIS A 83 3.64 -21.73 -17.72
N GLU A 84 3.73 -22.10 -16.45
CA GLU A 84 2.57 -22.24 -15.57
C GLU A 84 1.81 -20.92 -15.41
N ALA A 85 2.52 -19.78 -15.35
CA ALA A 85 1.88 -18.47 -15.28
C ALA A 85 1.06 -18.17 -16.54
N LEU A 86 1.57 -18.46 -17.74
CA LEU A 86 0.81 -18.30 -18.99
C LEU A 86 -0.43 -19.21 -19.01
N GLU A 87 -0.30 -20.46 -18.55
CA GLU A 87 -1.43 -21.37 -18.45
C GLU A 87 -2.50 -20.87 -17.47
N ILE A 88 -2.10 -20.38 -16.30
CA ILE A 88 -3.01 -19.80 -15.31
C ILE A 88 -3.79 -18.64 -15.95
N ILE A 89 -3.09 -17.74 -16.64
CA ILE A 89 -3.70 -16.60 -17.32
C ILE A 89 -4.70 -17.10 -18.39
N ALA A 90 -4.29 -18.03 -19.23
CA ALA A 90 -5.14 -18.56 -20.29
C ALA A 90 -6.41 -19.25 -19.74
N LYS A 91 -6.30 -19.96 -18.63
CA LYS A 91 -7.44 -20.57 -17.91
C LYS A 91 -8.35 -19.51 -17.29
N ASP A 92 -7.77 -18.54 -16.55
CA ASP A 92 -8.53 -17.51 -15.85
C ASP A 92 -9.32 -16.59 -16.82
N PHE A 93 -8.82 -16.40 -18.04
CA PHE A 93 -9.47 -15.59 -19.08
C PHE A 93 -10.26 -16.41 -20.11
N GLY A 94 -10.37 -17.73 -19.91
CA GLY A 94 -11.17 -18.61 -20.81
C GLY A 94 -10.60 -18.74 -22.22
N ILE A 95 -9.31 -18.50 -22.40
CA ILE A 95 -8.62 -18.62 -23.70
C ILE A 95 -8.48 -20.09 -24.08
N ILE A 96 -8.36 -20.98 -23.09
CA ILE A 96 -8.33 -22.43 -23.30
C ILE A 96 -9.75 -22.97 -23.36
N LYS A 97 -10.07 -23.78 -24.41
CA LYS A 97 -11.38 -24.43 -24.56
C LYS A 97 -11.75 -25.24 -23.31
N GLY A 98 -12.99 -25.08 -22.85
CA GLY A 98 -13.53 -25.80 -21.69
C GLY A 98 -13.34 -25.09 -20.33
N HIS A 99 -12.73 -23.94 -20.30
CA HIS A 99 -12.63 -23.11 -19.10
C HIS A 99 -13.56 -21.90 -19.21
N THR A 100 -14.41 -21.69 -18.23
CA THR A 100 -15.19 -20.46 -18.09
C THR A 100 -14.30 -19.36 -17.51
N PRO A 101 -14.30 -18.14 -18.10
CA PRO A 101 -13.54 -17.03 -17.53
C PRO A 101 -13.94 -16.79 -16.09
N LYS A 102 -12.97 -16.64 -15.20
CA LYS A 102 -13.25 -16.18 -13.85
C LYS A 102 -13.77 -14.76 -13.92
N SER A 103 -14.94 -14.50 -13.34
CA SER A 103 -15.42 -13.13 -13.16
C SER A 103 -14.37 -12.35 -12.37
N ILE A 104 -14.00 -11.18 -12.90
CA ILE A 104 -13.07 -10.28 -12.24
C ILE A 104 -13.72 -9.85 -10.92
N PRO A 105 -13.21 -10.25 -9.75
CA PRO A 105 -13.53 -9.54 -8.54
C PRO A 105 -12.67 -8.27 -8.58
N ILE A 106 -13.12 -7.25 -9.33
CA ILE A 106 -12.66 -5.89 -9.06
C ILE A 106 -13.29 -5.51 -7.73
N GLN A 107 -12.81 -6.12 -6.67
CA GLN A 107 -12.95 -5.49 -5.38
C GLN A 107 -11.89 -4.39 -5.36
N PRO A 108 -12.32 -3.11 -5.36
CA PRO A 108 -11.40 -2.08 -4.96
C PRO A 108 -10.93 -2.49 -3.57
N ILE A 109 -9.67 -2.88 -3.44
CA ILE A 109 -9.02 -2.99 -2.13
C ILE A 109 -8.86 -1.54 -1.67
N PHE A 110 -9.96 -0.85 -1.45
CA PHE A 110 -10.03 0.20 -0.48
C PHE A 110 -9.99 -0.52 0.88
N LYS A 111 -8.80 -0.92 1.32
CA LYS A 111 -8.61 -0.96 2.77
C LYS A 111 -9.01 0.45 3.19
N LYS A 112 -10.21 0.58 3.80
CA LYS A 112 -10.55 1.79 4.55
C LYS A 112 -9.32 2.07 5.37
N GLU A 113 -8.64 3.18 5.07
CA GLU A 113 -7.58 3.67 5.92
C GLU A 113 -8.21 3.70 7.30
N LYS A 114 -7.76 2.82 8.17
CA LYS A 114 -8.15 2.90 9.58
C LYS A 114 -7.59 4.25 10.00
N LYS A 115 -8.48 5.26 10.08
CA LYS A 115 -8.08 6.58 10.55
C LYS A 115 -7.43 6.37 11.90
N THR A 116 -6.13 6.52 11.93
CA THR A 116 -5.37 6.45 13.16
C THR A 116 -5.80 7.64 14.01
N THR A 117 -6.41 7.36 15.15
CA THR A 117 -6.84 8.39 16.08
C THR A 117 -5.77 8.53 17.15
N ILE A 118 -5.18 9.72 17.24
CA ILE A 118 -4.27 10.08 18.31
C ILE A 118 -5.07 10.91 19.30
N GLN A 119 -5.06 10.49 20.55
CA GLN A 119 -5.67 11.22 21.68
C GLN A 119 -4.62 11.47 22.74
N ILE A 120 -4.71 12.59 23.41
CA ILE A 120 -3.81 12.95 24.51
C ILE A 120 -4.61 13.33 25.75
N GLU A 121 -4.12 12.94 26.90
CA GLU A 121 -4.47 13.51 28.19
C GLU A 121 -3.44 14.60 28.49
N ALA A 122 -3.87 15.86 28.42
CA ALA A 122 -2.98 16.99 28.66
C ALA A 122 -2.74 17.20 30.15
N LYS A 123 -1.55 17.72 30.47
CA LYS A 123 -1.20 18.22 31.82
C LYS A 123 -0.61 19.62 31.72
N SER A 124 -0.49 20.29 32.83
CA SER A 124 0.26 21.55 32.92
C SER A 124 1.75 21.30 32.68
N PHE A 125 2.42 22.26 32.03
CA PHE A 125 3.88 22.22 31.89
C PHE A 125 4.53 22.30 33.26
N THR A 126 5.57 21.48 33.48
CA THR A 126 6.44 21.64 34.65
C THR A 126 7.44 22.79 34.43
N ASN A 127 8.09 23.27 35.51
CA ASN A 127 9.11 24.29 35.38
C ASN A 127 10.32 23.84 34.56
N GLU A 128 10.67 22.55 34.66
CA GLU A 128 11.75 21.91 33.88
C GLU A 128 11.42 21.91 32.40
N GLU A 129 10.16 21.54 32.04
CA GLU A 129 9.69 21.57 30.67
C GLU A 129 9.72 23.00 30.10
N LEU A 130 9.28 23.98 30.85
CA LEU A 130 9.33 25.37 30.40
C LEU A 130 10.75 25.88 30.20
N LYS A 131 11.68 25.59 31.14
CA LYS A 131 13.10 25.90 31.00
C LYS A 131 13.72 25.21 29.75
N TRP A 132 13.31 23.98 29.46
CA TRP A 132 13.78 23.28 28.26
C TRP A 132 13.31 23.98 26.96
N TRP A 133 12.08 24.49 26.93
CA TRP A 133 11.57 25.24 25.77
C TRP A 133 12.22 26.64 25.68
N GLU A 134 12.50 27.30 26.81
CA GLU A 134 13.12 28.62 26.86
C GLU A 134 14.53 28.65 26.25
N GLN A 135 15.30 27.56 26.30
CA GLN A 135 16.61 27.48 25.62
C GLN A 135 16.52 27.68 24.10
N PHE A 136 15.35 27.45 23.51
CA PHE A 136 15.07 27.68 22.11
C PHE A 136 14.33 29.02 21.86
N GLY A 137 14.22 29.88 22.84
CA GLY A 137 13.47 31.14 22.77
C GLY A 137 11.94 30.96 22.78
N ILE A 138 11.45 29.79 23.16
CA ILE A 138 10.03 29.45 23.18
C ILE A 138 9.52 29.54 24.62
N ASN A 139 8.78 30.59 24.90
CA ASN A 139 8.16 30.77 26.22
C ASN A 139 6.72 30.21 26.25
N LYS A 140 6.11 30.19 27.44
CA LYS A 140 4.76 29.65 27.64
C LYS A 140 3.70 30.31 26.74
N SER A 141 3.82 31.62 26.45
CA SER A 141 2.85 32.33 25.58
C SER A 141 2.92 31.82 24.15
N VAL A 142 4.11 31.50 23.62
CA VAL A 142 4.31 30.90 22.31
C VAL A 142 3.70 29.48 22.26
N LEU A 143 3.95 28.65 23.27
CA LEU A 143 3.37 27.31 23.36
C LEU A 143 1.83 27.35 23.33
N THR A 144 1.24 28.30 24.11
CA THR A 144 -0.22 28.50 24.12
C THR A 144 -0.74 28.96 22.75
N LYS A 145 -0.06 29.94 22.13
CA LYS A 145 -0.42 30.49 20.82
C LYS A 145 -0.49 29.37 19.74
N TYR A 146 0.47 28.46 19.77
CA TYR A 146 0.55 27.36 18.81
C TYR A 146 -0.13 26.06 19.28
N ARG A 147 -0.93 26.14 20.36
CA ARG A 147 -1.70 25.00 20.89
C ARG A 147 -0.84 23.77 21.16
N VAL A 148 0.32 23.99 21.77
CA VAL A 148 1.20 22.93 22.25
C VAL A 148 0.79 22.55 23.67
N TYR A 149 0.68 21.26 23.92
CA TYR A 149 0.28 20.72 25.22
C TYR A 149 1.35 19.74 25.72
N SER A 150 1.66 19.78 27.01
CA SER A 150 2.40 18.70 27.67
C SER A 150 1.46 17.51 27.86
N CYS A 151 1.91 16.31 27.46
CA CYS A 151 1.09 15.11 27.52
C CYS A 151 1.33 14.34 28.82
N LYS A 152 0.26 14.00 29.52
CA LYS A 152 0.30 13.05 30.63
C LYS A 152 0.25 11.61 30.08
N THR A 153 -0.66 11.37 29.16
CA THR A 153 -0.85 10.08 28.52
C THR A 153 -1.13 10.29 27.04
N VAL A 154 -0.55 9.45 26.18
CA VAL A 154 -0.80 9.44 24.73
C VAL A 154 -1.48 8.11 24.38
N PHE A 155 -2.57 8.21 23.62
CA PHE A 155 -3.34 7.07 23.15
C PHE A 155 -3.26 6.99 21.63
N LEU A 156 -3.06 5.80 21.11
CA LEU A 156 -3.15 5.47 19.67
C LEU A 156 -4.30 4.49 19.48
N ASN A 157 -5.33 4.90 18.77
CA ASN A 157 -6.54 4.07 18.56
C ASN A 157 -7.16 3.55 19.87
N GLY A 158 -7.15 4.37 20.92
CA GLY A 158 -7.68 4.03 22.25
C GLY A 158 -6.73 3.24 23.16
N ASN A 159 -5.57 2.81 22.66
CA ASN A 159 -4.56 2.11 23.48
C ASN A 159 -3.49 3.09 23.98
N ILE A 160 -3.06 2.93 25.24
CA ILE A 160 -1.98 3.71 25.81
C ILE A 160 -0.67 3.38 25.08
N THR A 161 -0.03 4.41 24.52
CA THR A 161 1.26 4.27 23.82
C THR A 161 2.40 4.87 24.63
N SER A 162 2.14 5.95 25.38
CA SER A 162 3.13 6.62 26.22
C SER A 162 2.48 7.23 27.45
N VAL A 163 3.19 7.15 28.57
CA VAL A 163 2.85 7.83 29.81
C VAL A 163 3.98 8.79 30.14
N TYR A 164 3.65 9.94 30.71
CA TYR A 164 4.62 10.96 31.08
C TYR A 164 5.78 10.41 31.90
N SER A 165 6.99 10.76 31.47
CA SER A 165 8.22 10.58 32.24
C SER A 165 9.02 11.88 32.22
N PRO A 166 9.58 12.34 33.36
CA PRO A 166 10.44 13.54 33.41
C PRO A 166 11.65 13.44 32.48
N SER A 167 12.19 12.23 32.28
CA SER A 167 13.34 11.97 31.41
C SER A 167 12.99 11.91 29.90
N CYS A 168 11.71 11.72 29.56
CA CYS A 168 11.24 11.63 28.19
C CYS A 168 9.84 12.24 28.06
N PRO A 169 9.69 13.57 28.18
CA PRO A 169 8.40 14.22 28.05
C PRO A 169 7.88 14.16 26.61
N SER A 170 6.56 14.05 26.47
CA SER A 170 5.88 14.06 25.17
C SER A 170 5.02 15.32 25.04
N TYR A 171 4.98 15.88 23.81
CA TYR A 171 4.20 17.10 23.54
C TYR A 171 3.24 16.85 22.38
N GLY A 172 2.02 17.34 22.51
CA GLY A 172 0.99 17.25 21.47
C GLY A 172 0.73 18.62 20.85
N TYR A 173 0.54 18.64 19.52
CA TYR A 173 0.10 19.79 18.75
C TYR A 173 -1.31 19.55 18.27
N TYR A 174 -2.19 20.53 18.42
CA TYR A 174 -3.54 20.44 17.88
C TYR A 174 -3.65 21.18 16.55
N PHE A 175 -3.84 20.42 15.46
CA PHE A 175 -4.14 20.96 14.13
C PHE A 175 -5.64 20.82 13.85
N GLY A 176 -6.47 21.49 14.65
CA GLY A 176 -7.91 21.55 14.41
C GLY A 176 -8.26 22.75 13.52
N LYS A 177 -9.28 22.54 12.62
CA LYS A 177 -10.01 23.65 11.99
C LYS A 177 -10.82 24.38 13.04
#